data_121394af3b2ce0c979753469ebc760c8
#
_entry.id   121394af3b2ce0c979753469ebc760c8
#
_cell.length_a   1.000
_cell.length_b   1.000
_cell.length_c   1.000
_cell.angle_alpha   90.00
_cell.angle_beta   90.00
_cell.angle_gamma   90.00
#
_symmetry.space_group_name_H-M   'P 1'
#
loop_
_entity.id
_entity.type
_entity.pdbx_description
1 polymer ?
#
loop_
_entity_poly.entity_id
_entity_poly.type
_entity_poly.pdbx_seq_one_letter_code
_entity_poly.pdbx_strand_id
1 'polypeptide(L)'
;MRFDVLTLFPELIQSHLDFSIMKRAKDDGVISVNTINPRDFTLDKHKKVDDTPYGGGAGMVLMPQPYVDAYNNVEKLENSITLMMTPQGEPFNDKISNELAKYEQVIILCGHYEGYDERIREIIKPREISIGDFVLTGGELPALCVIDSVSRKIDGTLGKIESAHDDSFSDGLLEYPQYTKPREYLGYKVPEVLLNGNHKLIEEFRMQQKIERTKNKRPDLYEKWINKK
;
A
#
# COMPACT_ATOMS: atom_id res chain seq x y z
N MET A 1 9.45 6.45 9.79
CA MET A 1 8.49 7.00 8.80
C MET A 1 7.14 7.26 9.44
N ARG A 2 6.46 8.37 9.09
CA ARG A 2 5.16 8.73 9.65
C ARG A 2 4.05 8.64 8.59
N PHE A 3 2.94 8.01 8.95
CA PHE A 3 1.69 8.03 8.15
C PHE A 3 0.62 8.79 8.92
N ASP A 4 -0.02 9.75 8.28
CA ASP A 4 -1.17 10.48 8.81
C ASP A 4 -2.39 10.18 7.93
N VAL A 5 -3.37 9.47 8.47
CA VAL A 5 -4.52 8.95 7.70
C VAL A 5 -5.77 9.71 8.07
N LEU A 6 -6.31 10.47 7.11
CA LEU A 6 -7.61 11.12 7.25
C LEU A 6 -8.70 10.11 6.90
N THR A 7 -9.49 9.69 7.89
CA THR A 7 -10.48 8.63 7.75
C THR A 7 -11.68 8.87 8.67
N LEU A 8 -12.86 8.45 8.23
CA LEU A 8 -14.07 8.43 9.08
C LEU A 8 -14.11 7.22 10.02
N PHE A 9 -13.20 6.26 9.85
CA PHE A 9 -13.15 4.98 10.57
C PHE A 9 -11.75 4.68 11.12
N PRO A 10 -11.27 5.45 12.11
CA PRO A 10 -9.92 5.28 12.69
C PRO A 10 -9.65 3.86 13.17
N GLU A 11 -10.67 3.18 13.73
CA GLU A 11 -10.55 1.84 14.30
C GLU A 11 -10.18 0.79 13.23
N LEU A 12 -10.63 0.99 11.99
CA LEU A 12 -10.30 0.09 10.88
C LEU A 12 -8.78 0.15 10.57
N ILE A 13 -8.21 1.33 10.57
CA ILE A 13 -6.76 1.51 10.39
C ILE A 13 -6.00 0.91 11.57
N GLN A 14 -6.38 1.23 12.80
CA GLN A 14 -5.68 0.76 14.00
C GLN A 14 -5.73 -0.77 14.14
N SER A 15 -6.85 -1.41 13.81
CA SER A 15 -6.98 -2.86 13.90
C SER A 15 -5.96 -3.64 13.08
N HIS A 16 -5.56 -3.12 11.91
CA HIS A 16 -4.51 -3.74 11.08
C HIS A 16 -3.11 -3.60 11.70
N LEU A 17 -2.87 -2.50 12.39
CA LEU A 17 -1.55 -2.17 12.98
C LEU A 17 -1.27 -2.91 14.30
N ASP A 18 -2.26 -3.60 14.85
CA ASP A 18 -2.13 -4.28 16.14
C ASP A 18 -1.63 -5.74 16.02
N PHE A 19 -1.29 -6.19 14.80
CA PHE A 19 -0.87 -7.56 14.55
C PHE A 19 0.46 -7.66 13.80
N SER A 20 1.16 -8.79 14.07
CA SER A 20 2.30 -9.28 13.28
C SER A 20 3.43 -8.25 13.06
N ILE A 21 3.89 -8.13 11.81
CA ILE A 21 5.01 -7.27 11.40
C ILE A 21 4.68 -5.80 11.61
N MET A 22 3.46 -5.37 11.28
CA MET A 22 3.04 -3.97 11.43
C MET A 22 3.06 -3.52 12.88
N LYS A 23 2.57 -4.39 13.79
CA LYS A 23 2.64 -4.10 15.23
C LYS A 23 4.08 -3.91 15.70
N ARG A 24 4.99 -4.82 15.33
CA ARG A 24 6.41 -4.72 15.70
C ARG A 24 7.05 -3.44 15.17
N ALA A 25 6.84 -3.13 13.88
CA ALA A 25 7.40 -1.94 13.27
C ALA A 25 6.92 -0.65 13.97
N LYS A 26 5.67 -0.63 14.45
CA LYS A 26 5.11 0.46 15.25
C LYS A 26 5.73 0.49 16.65
N ASP A 27 5.77 -0.65 17.33
CA ASP A 27 6.32 -0.76 18.72
C ASP A 27 7.81 -0.41 18.76
N ASP A 28 8.58 -0.77 17.72
CA ASP A 28 10.00 -0.47 17.56
C ASP A 28 10.26 0.97 17.05
N GLY A 29 9.22 1.75 16.79
CA GLY A 29 9.33 3.13 16.32
C GLY A 29 9.82 3.30 14.89
N VAL A 30 9.87 2.22 14.09
CA VAL A 30 10.23 2.26 12.67
C VAL A 30 9.20 3.02 11.85
N ILE A 31 7.92 2.79 12.18
CA ILE A 31 6.79 3.54 11.63
C ILE A 31 5.94 4.13 12.75
N SER A 32 5.28 5.25 12.45
CA SER A 32 4.17 5.78 13.24
C SER A 32 2.96 6.00 12.35
N VAL A 33 1.78 5.69 12.85
CA VAL A 33 0.53 5.86 12.10
C VAL A 33 -0.46 6.60 12.99
N ASN A 34 -0.82 7.81 12.57
CA ASN A 34 -1.81 8.65 13.21
C ASN A 34 -3.09 8.64 12.37
N THR A 35 -4.23 8.64 13.02
CA THR A 35 -5.53 8.76 12.37
C THR A 35 -6.18 10.08 12.75
N ILE A 36 -6.70 10.79 11.75
CA ILE A 36 -7.38 12.05 11.91
C ILE A 36 -8.81 11.88 11.38
N ASN A 37 -9.81 12.10 12.22
CA ASN A 37 -11.19 12.00 11.81
C ASN A 37 -11.72 13.34 11.35
N PRO A 38 -12.11 13.52 10.06
CA PRO A 38 -12.70 14.76 9.58
C PRO A 38 -13.97 15.21 10.32
N ARG A 39 -14.68 14.27 10.99
CA ARG A 39 -15.84 14.60 11.84
C ARG A 39 -15.50 15.51 13.01
N ASP A 40 -14.27 15.54 13.45
CA ASP A 40 -13.83 16.38 14.56
C ASP A 40 -13.62 17.84 14.14
N PHE A 41 -13.59 18.09 12.81
CA PHE A 41 -13.36 19.40 12.21
C PHE A 41 -14.60 20.00 11.56
N THR A 42 -15.72 19.29 11.53
CA THR A 42 -16.95 19.85 10.95
C THR A 42 -17.56 20.95 11.85
N LEU A 43 -18.06 21.99 11.21
CA LEU A 43 -18.80 23.08 11.86
C LEU A 43 -20.27 22.72 12.09
N ASP A 44 -20.75 21.59 11.55
CA ASP A 44 -22.12 21.15 11.73
C ASP A 44 -22.34 20.59 13.14
N LYS A 45 -23.42 21.02 13.79
CA LYS A 45 -23.78 20.61 15.16
C LYS A 45 -24.06 19.10 15.32
N HIS A 46 -24.42 18.43 14.24
CA HIS A 46 -24.65 16.97 14.19
C HIS A 46 -23.45 16.19 13.66
N LYS A 47 -22.29 16.84 13.54
CA LYS A 47 -21.04 16.26 13.03
C LYS A 47 -21.18 15.64 11.64
N LYS A 48 -21.97 16.27 10.76
CA LYS A 48 -22.08 15.88 9.36
C LYS A 48 -20.78 16.18 8.62
N VAL A 49 -20.38 15.26 7.74
CA VAL A 49 -19.19 15.37 6.87
C VAL A 49 -19.52 15.12 5.41
N ASP A 50 -20.79 14.85 5.11
CA ASP A 50 -21.31 14.52 3.78
C ASP A 50 -22.65 15.19 3.55
N ASP A 51 -22.99 15.44 2.27
CA ASP A 51 -24.27 16.02 1.88
C ASP A 51 -24.66 15.52 0.47
N THR A 52 -25.91 15.80 0.07
CA THR A 52 -26.43 15.45 -1.26
C THR A 52 -25.64 16.16 -2.38
N PRO A 53 -25.34 15.45 -3.49
CA PRO A 53 -24.59 16.06 -4.58
C PRO A 53 -25.40 17.16 -5.28
N TYR A 54 -24.73 18.25 -5.67
CA TYR A 54 -25.32 19.20 -6.61
C TYR A 54 -25.60 18.54 -7.96
N GLY A 55 -26.70 18.87 -8.59
CA GLY A 55 -27.13 18.25 -9.83
C GLY A 55 -27.97 16.99 -9.63
N GLY A 56 -28.16 16.55 -8.38
CA GLY A 56 -28.91 15.34 -8.04
C GLY A 56 -28.06 14.07 -8.23
N GLY A 57 -28.67 12.92 -7.92
CA GLY A 57 -28.02 11.62 -7.95
C GLY A 57 -28.28 10.83 -6.69
N ALA A 58 -27.92 9.55 -6.69
CA ALA A 58 -27.97 8.70 -5.50
C ALA A 58 -26.72 8.91 -4.63
N GLY A 59 -26.86 8.64 -3.33
CA GLY A 59 -25.76 8.69 -2.39
C GLY A 59 -25.43 10.09 -1.86
N MET A 60 -24.28 10.20 -1.20
CA MET A 60 -23.78 11.39 -0.52
C MET A 60 -22.36 11.68 -0.98
N VAL A 61 -21.92 12.93 -0.89
CA VAL A 61 -20.57 13.38 -1.24
C VAL A 61 -19.91 13.98 -0.01
N LEU A 62 -18.64 13.67 0.22
CA LEU A 62 -17.87 14.20 1.32
C LEU A 62 -17.65 15.70 1.15
N MET A 63 -18.04 16.46 2.18
CA MET A 63 -17.99 17.93 2.20
C MET A 63 -16.54 18.43 2.26
N PRO A 64 -16.21 19.54 1.56
CA PRO A 64 -14.85 20.05 1.50
C PRO A 64 -14.36 20.60 2.85
N GLN A 65 -15.20 21.32 3.62
CA GLN A 65 -14.77 21.99 4.84
C GLN A 65 -14.15 21.02 5.87
N PRO A 66 -14.81 19.90 6.28
CA PRO A 66 -14.23 19.01 7.29
C PRO A 66 -12.91 18.37 6.85
N TYR A 67 -12.80 18.01 5.56
CA TYR A 67 -11.59 17.38 5.04
C TYR A 67 -10.43 18.36 4.89
N VAL A 68 -10.68 19.56 4.40
CA VAL A 68 -9.65 20.60 4.25
C VAL A 68 -9.15 21.06 5.61
N ASP A 69 -10.04 21.26 6.57
CA ASP A 69 -9.65 21.67 7.92
C ASP A 69 -8.87 20.58 8.65
N ALA A 70 -9.30 19.30 8.53
CA ALA A 70 -8.56 18.16 9.05
C ALA A 70 -7.16 18.07 8.43
N TYR A 71 -7.05 18.24 7.10
CA TYR A 71 -5.78 18.24 6.39
C TYR A 71 -4.86 19.41 6.81
N ASN A 72 -5.41 20.60 6.99
CA ASN A 72 -4.64 21.75 7.43
C ASN A 72 -4.16 21.63 8.87
N ASN A 73 -4.83 20.83 9.71
CA ASN A 73 -4.41 20.54 11.09
C ASN A 73 -3.28 19.50 11.16
N VAL A 74 -2.97 18.79 10.08
CA VAL A 74 -1.82 17.89 10.06
C VAL A 74 -0.54 18.69 10.06
N GLU A 75 0.32 18.46 11.05
CA GLU A 75 1.69 18.97 11.04
C GLU A 75 2.47 18.34 9.90
N LYS A 76 2.86 19.12 8.92
CA LYS A 76 3.56 18.65 7.72
C LYS A 76 5.06 18.71 7.91
N LEU A 77 5.74 17.60 7.65
CA LEU A 77 7.19 17.55 7.56
C LEU A 77 7.66 18.10 6.20
N GLU A 78 8.90 18.55 6.12
CA GLU A 78 9.47 19.10 4.89
C GLU A 78 9.43 18.08 3.74
N ASN A 79 9.85 16.85 4.03
CA ASN A 79 9.82 15.75 3.06
C ASN A 79 8.53 14.93 3.22
N SER A 80 7.41 15.53 2.84
CA SER A 80 6.08 14.89 2.92
C SER A 80 5.39 14.80 1.56
N ILE A 81 4.49 13.83 1.43
CA ILE A 81 3.61 13.68 0.27
C ILE A 81 2.17 13.42 0.72
N THR A 82 1.21 13.96 -0.02
CA THR A 82 -0.21 13.70 0.20
C THR A 82 -0.77 12.80 -0.87
N LEU A 83 -1.43 11.72 -0.47
CA LEU A 83 -2.10 10.76 -1.34
C LEU A 83 -3.62 10.85 -1.14
N MET A 84 -4.36 10.64 -2.22
CA MET A 84 -5.81 10.42 -2.19
C MET A 84 -6.11 9.02 -2.75
N MET A 85 -6.77 8.20 -1.95
CA MET A 85 -7.18 6.88 -2.41
C MET A 85 -8.45 7.00 -3.24
N THR A 86 -8.35 6.66 -4.53
CA THR A 86 -9.45 6.78 -5.49
C THR A 86 -9.27 5.82 -6.68
N PRO A 87 -10.35 5.24 -7.24
CA PRO A 87 -10.27 4.46 -8.46
C PRO A 87 -9.77 5.24 -9.69
N GLN A 88 -9.81 6.58 -9.65
CA GLN A 88 -9.37 7.46 -10.73
C GLN A 88 -7.85 7.68 -10.74
N GLY A 89 -7.15 7.25 -9.66
CA GLY A 89 -5.73 7.45 -9.50
C GLY A 89 -4.85 6.55 -10.36
N GLU A 90 -3.56 6.84 -10.39
CA GLU A 90 -2.58 5.97 -11.04
C GLU A 90 -2.48 4.61 -10.32
N PRO A 91 -2.29 3.50 -11.06
CA PRO A 91 -2.20 2.17 -10.45
C PRO A 91 -0.99 2.01 -9.55
N PHE A 92 -1.24 1.71 -8.27
CA PHE A 92 -0.22 1.42 -7.27
C PHE A 92 0.60 0.17 -7.65
N ASN A 93 1.89 0.23 -7.47
CA ASN A 93 2.82 -0.86 -7.75
C ASN A 93 4.09 -0.75 -6.91
N ASP A 94 4.98 -1.75 -7.00
CA ASP A 94 6.22 -1.80 -6.24
C ASP A 94 7.15 -0.60 -6.47
N LYS A 95 7.17 -0.04 -7.68
CA LYS A 95 7.96 1.17 -7.98
C LYS A 95 7.46 2.38 -7.19
N ILE A 96 6.13 2.58 -7.13
CA ILE A 96 5.52 3.66 -6.34
C ILE A 96 5.76 3.42 -4.85
N SER A 97 5.65 2.16 -4.38
CA SER A 97 5.96 1.81 -3.00
C SER A 97 7.40 2.20 -2.62
N ASN A 98 8.38 1.85 -3.46
CA ASN A 98 9.80 2.23 -3.25
C ASN A 98 10.03 3.75 -3.32
N GLU A 99 9.26 4.48 -4.13
CA GLU A 99 9.30 5.93 -4.19
C GLU A 99 8.76 6.55 -2.89
N LEU A 100 7.59 6.09 -2.46
CA LEU A 100 6.94 6.59 -1.23
C LEU A 100 7.77 6.31 0.02
N ALA A 101 8.51 5.22 0.08
CA ALA A 101 9.40 4.89 1.19
C ALA A 101 10.55 5.89 1.40
N LYS A 102 10.80 6.80 0.45
CA LYS A 102 11.83 7.86 0.56
C LYS A 102 11.32 9.10 1.27
N TYR A 103 10.02 9.22 1.50
CA TYR A 103 9.44 10.33 2.25
C TYR A 103 9.52 10.07 3.76
N GLU A 104 9.61 11.14 4.53
CA GLU A 104 9.53 11.08 5.99
C GLU A 104 8.08 10.96 6.46
N GLN A 105 7.15 11.50 5.66
CA GLN A 105 5.72 11.51 5.95
C GLN A 105 4.89 11.24 4.71
N VAL A 106 3.88 10.38 4.86
CA VAL A 106 2.82 10.16 3.86
C VAL A 106 1.47 10.49 4.51
N ILE A 107 0.78 11.49 3.98
CA ILE A 107 -0.57 11.87 4.38
C ILE A 107 -1.54 11.18 3.43
N ILE A 108 -2.51 10.42 3.94
CA ILE A 108 -3.43 9.63 3.11
C ILE A 108 -4.86 10.06 3.37
N LEU A 109 -5.57 10.45 2.31
CA LEU A 109 -6.99 10.76 2.35
C LEU A 109 -7.80 9.51 1.99
N CYS A 110 -8.69 9.07 2.90
CA CYS A 110 -9.61 7.95 2.70
C CYS A 110 -11.01 8.49 2.42
N GLY A 111 -11.56 8.20 1.23
CA GLY A 111 -12.91 8.59 0.83
C GLY A 111 -13.95 7.56 1.20
N HIS A 112 -15.20 8.01 1.23
CA HIS A 112 -16.40 7.20 1.42
C HIS A 112 -17.55 7.71 0.55
N TYR A 113 -18.67 7.00 0.55
CA TYR A 113 -19.88 7.35 -0.18
C TYR A 113 -19.63 7.41 -1.70
N GLU A 114 -20.13 8.46 -2.39
CA GLU A 114 -19.89 8.67 -3.82
C GLU A 114 -18.53 9.34 -4.10
N GLY A 115 -17.74 9.62 -3.05
CA GLY A 115 -16.43 10.23 -3.14
C GLY A 115 -16.34 11.62 -2.52
N TYR A 116 -15.36 12.37 -2.97
CA TYR A 116 -15.04 13.68 -2.44
C TYR A 116 -15.69 14.79 -3.29
N ASP A 117 -16.06 15.90 -2.63
CA ASP A 117 -16.27 17.15 -3.34
C ASP A 117 -15.00 17.53 -4.11
N GLU A 118 -15.13 17.89 -5.38
CA GLU A 118 -14.00 18.15 -6.28
C GLU A 118 -13.06 19.25 -5.76
N ARG A 119 -13.58 20.21 -5.01
CA ARG A 119 -12.79 21.28 -4.39
C ARG A 119 -11.74 20.78 -3.41
N ILE A 120 -11.91 19.56 -2.83
CA ILE A 120 -10.88 18.94 -1.99
C ILE A 120 -9.63 18.65 -2.84
N ARG A 121 -9.81 18.12 -4.07
CA ARG A 121 -8.71 17.87 -5.01
C ARG A 121 -8.03 19.17 -5.43
N GLU A 122 -8.82 20.18 -5.77
CA GLU A 122 -8.31 21.48 -6.23
C GLU A 122 -7.50 22.22 -5.16
N ILE A 123 -7.92 22.12 -3.88
CA ILE A 123 -7.28 22.80 -2.75
C ILE A 123 -6.05 22.04 -2.28
N ILE A 124 -6.16 20.73 -2.04
CA ILE A 124 -5.11 19.91 -1.44
C ILE A 124 -4.08 19.48 -2.49
N LYS A 125 -4.53 19.25 -3.74
CA LYS A 125 -3.71 18.76 -4.88
C LYS A 125 -2.94 17.50 -4.52
N PRO A 126 -3.62 16.43 -4.03
CA PRO A 126 -2.97 15.19 -3.66
C PRO A 126 -2.54 14.42 -4.91
N ARG A 127 -1.56 13.54 -4.76
CA ARG A 127 -1.30 12.48 -5.74
C ARG A 127 -2.40 11.41 -5.60
N GLU A 128 -3.11 11.15 -6.68
CA GLU A 128 -4.20 10.19 -6.68
C GLU A 128 -3.69 8.78 -6.97
N ILE A 129 -4.06 7.82 -6.11
CA ILE A 129 -3.59 6.43 -6.18
C ILE A 129 -4.79 5.47 -6.20
N SER A 130 -4.74 4.52 -7.14
CA SER A 130 -5.66 3.39 -7.25
C SER A 130 -4.95 2.07 -6.95
N ILE A 131 -5.60 1.15 -6.25
CA ILE A 131 -5.09 -0.21 -6.04
C ILE A 131 -5.59 -1.22 -7.07
N GLY A 132 -6.35 -0.78 -8.07
CA GLY A 132 -6.87 -1.62 -9.15
C GLY A 132 -8.18 -1.12 -9.73
N ASP A 133 -8.60 -1.73 -10.82
CA ASP A 133 -9.80 -1.37 -11.58
C ASP A 133 -11.06 -1.99 -10.96
N PHE A 134 -11.34 -1.63 -9.72
CA PHE A 134 -12.54 -2.02 -8.96
C PHE A 134 -12.88 -0.97 -7.91
N VAL A 135 -14.15 -0.96 -7.47
CA VAL A 135 -14.64 -0.02 -6.48
C VAL A 135 -14.77 -0.72 -5.12
N LEU A 136 -14.34 -0.04 -4.06
CA LEU A 136 -14.51 -0.45 -2.67
C LEU A 136 -15.44 0.53 -1.95
N THR A 137 -15.93 0.13 -0.78
CA THR A 137 -16.83 0.95 0.05
C THR A 137 -16.16 2.15 0.69
N GLY A 138 -14.82 2.16 0.75
CA GLY A 138 -14.04 3.25 1.35
C GLY A 138 -12.56 3.18 0.99
N GLY A 139 -11.83 4.22 1.33
CA GLY A 139 -10.40 4.36 1.07
C GLY A 139 -9.49 3.70 2.09
N GLU A 140 -10.00 3.15 3.18
CA GLU A 140 -9.19 2.59 4.28
C GLU A 140 -8.43 1.33 3.86
N LEU A 141 -9.09 0.39 3.17
CA LEU A 141 -8.40 -0.82 2.67
C LEU A 141 -7.30 -0.48 1.66
N PRO A 142 -7.53 0.39 0.66
CA PRO A 142 -6.46 0.91 -0.18
C PRO A 142 -5.32 1.56 0.61
N ALA A 143 -5.64 2.39 1.61
CA ALA A 143 -4.64 3.04 2.46
C ALA A 143 -3.80 2.00 3.22
N LEU A 144 -4.42 0.96 3.76
CA LEU A 144 -3.71 -0.14 4.43
C LEU A 144 -2.78 -0.91 3.47
N CYS A 145 -3.20 -1.15 2.22
CA CYS A 145 -2.34 -1.75 1.20
C CYS A 145 -1.10 -0.88 0.94
N VAL A 146 -1.26 0.44 0.86
CA VAL A 146 -0.14 1.38 0.68
C VAL A 146 0.76 1.38 1.92
N ILE A 147 0.21 1.51 3.12
CA ILE A 147 0.95 1.53 4.38
C ILE A 147 1.78 0.25 4.54
N ASP A 148 1.17 -0.93 4.36
CA ASP A 148 1.87 -2.21 4.48
C ASP A 148 3.01 -2.32 3.44
N SER A 149 2.70 -2.08 2.17
CA SER A 149 3.68 -2.18 1.08
C SER A 149 4.86 -1.22 1.26
N VAL A 150 4.60 0.03 1.63
CA VAL A 150 5.64 1.04 1.88
C VAL A 150 6.46 0.71 3.12
N SER A 151 5.80 0.28 4.20
CA SER A 151 6.50 -0.09 5.45
C SER A 151 7.50 -1.21 5.24
N ARG A 152 7.19 -2.21 4.40
CA ARG A 152 8.12 -3.30 4.05
C ARG A 152 9.42 -2.84 3.38
N LYS A 153 9.45 -1.63 2.81
CA LYS A 153 10.64 -1.03 2.17
C LYS A 153 11.51 -0.24 3.15
N ILE A 154 11.06 -0.09 4.40
CA ILE A 154 11.76 0.66 5.43
C ILE A 154 12.62 -0.30 6.26
N ASP A 155 13.89 0.05 6.42
CA ASP A 155 14.83 -0.71 7.22
C ASP A 155 14.33 -0.88 8.67
N GLY A 156 14.39 -2.10 9.17
CA GLY A 156 13.91 -2.46 10.51
C GLY A 156 12.47 -2.98 10.56
N THR A 157 11.66 -2.81 9.50
CA THR A 157 10.29 -3.37 9.45
C THR A 157 10.31 -4.89 9.32
N LEU A 158 11.13 -5.43 8.42
CA LEU A 158 11.34 -6.87 8.25
C LEU A 158 12.57 -7.30 9.04
N GLY A 159 12.51 -8.46 9.70
CA GLY A 159 13.60 -8.95 10.55
C GLY A 159 14.90 -9.26 9.79
N LYS A 160 14.85 -9.39 8.45
CA LYS A 160 16.01 -9.52 7.56
C LYS A 160 15.72 -8.75 6.27
N ILE A 161 16.56 -7.77 5.96
CA ILE A 161 16.50 -6.96 4.72
C ILE A 161 16.62 -7.84 3.47
N GLU A 162 17.39 -8.93 3.55
CA GLU A 162 17.57 -9.90 2.46
C GLU A 162 16.23 -10.48 1.95
N SER A 163 15.23 -10.61 2.85
CA SER A 163 13.90 -11.11 2.47
C SER A 163 13.16 -10.19 1.49
N ALA A 164 13.39 -8.88 1.55
CA ALA A 164 12.76 -7.91 0.64
C ALA A 164 13.40 -7.90 -0.77
N HIS A 165 14.65 -8.32 -0.87
CA HIS A 165 15.36 -8.37 -2.16
C HIS A 165 14.88 -9.52 -3.05
N ASP A 166 14.41 -10.61 -2.46
CA ASP A 166 13.92 -11.78 -3.19
C ASP A 166 12.42 -11.73 -3.48
N ASP A 167 11.70 -10.77 -2.93
CA ASP A 167 10.25 -10.60 -3.16
C ASP A 167 9.94 -10.36 -4.66
N SER A 168 8.75 -10.79 -5.09
CA SER A 168 8.23 -10.48 -6.43
C SER A 168 8.31 -8.98 -6.71
N PHE A 169 8.69 -8.63 -7.93
CA PHE A 169 8.82 -7.27 -8.48
C PHE A 169 10.11 -6.52 -8.11
N SER A 170 10.90 -6.96 -7.13
CA SER A 170 12.14 -6.27 -6.72
C SER A 170 13.13 -6.08 -7.86
N ASP A 171 13.28 -7.09 -8.72
CA ASP A 171 14.09 -7.08 -9.94
C ASP A 171 13.25 -7.08 -11.25
N GLY A 172 11.94 -6.90 -11.12
CA GLY A 172 10.98 -6.89 -12.22
C GLY A 172 10.41 -8.26 -12.57
N LEU A 173 10.82 -9.33 -11.87
CA LEU A 173 10.33 -10.69 -12.03
C LEU A 173 9.42 -11.09 -10.86
N LEU A 174 8.68 -12.19 -11.04
CA LEU A 174 8.02 -12.89 -9.94
C LEU A 174 9.04 -13.73 -9.17
N GLU A 175 8.81 -13.92 -7.88
CA GLU A 175 9.59 -14.77 -7.01
C GLU A 175 9.61 -16.25 -7.49
N TYR A 176 10.70 -16.95 -7.19
CA TYR A 176 10.84 -18.38 -7.40
C TYR A 176 9.96 -19.18 -6.42
N PRO A 177 9.66 -20.49 -6.70
CA PRO A 177 8.87 -21.32 -5.82
C PRO A 177 9.62 -21.63 -4.51
N GLN A 178 8.94 -21.44 -3.39
CA GLN A 178 9.44 -21.78 -2.06
C GLN A 178 9.03 -23.21 -1.67
N TYR A 179 9.91 -23.90 -0.97
CA TYR A 179 9.69 -25.24 -0.47
C TYR A 179 10.10 -25.33 1.00
N THR A 180 9.37 -26.15 1.77
CA THR A 180 9.67 -26.44 3.17
C THR A 180 9.48 -27.94 3.47
N LYS A 181 9.69 -28.34 4.70
CA LYS A 181 9.49 -29.74 5.17
C LYS A 181 8.00 -30.13 5.08
N PRO A 182 7.73 -31.42 4.82
CA PRO A 182 8.65 -32.54 4.55
C PRO A 182 9.23 -32.48 3.13
N ARG A 183 10.31 -33.26 2.85
CA ARG A 183 10.94 -33.38 1.51
C ARG A 183 10.02 -33.95 0.43
N GLU A 184 9.05 -34.76 0.84
CA GLU A 184 8.03 -35.35 -0.03
C GLU A 184 6.69 -35.28 0.68
N TYR A 185 5.66 -34.84 -0.05
CA TYR A 185 4.28 -34.74 0.43
C TYR A 185 3.32 -35.13 -0.69
N LEU A 186 2.49 -36.15 -0.47
CA LEU A 186 1.53 -36.70 -1.45
C LEU A 186 2.12 -36.98 -2.83
N GLY A 187 3.36 -37.50 -2.88
CA GLY A 187 4.08 -37.85 -4.11
C GLY A 187 4.81 -36.65 -4.77
N TYR A 188 4.63 -35.42 -4.27
CA TYR A 188 5.35 -34.24 -4.74
C TYR A 188 6.64 -34.05 -3.95
N LYS A 189 7.76 -33.88 -4.65
CA LYS A 189 9.09 -33.79 -4.05
C LYS A 189 9.67 -32.38 -4.15
N VAL A 190 10.45 -32.02 -3.13
CA VAL A 190 11.33 -30.86 -3.21
C VAL A 190 12.40 -31.11 -4.27
N PRO A 191 12.69 -30.15 -5.18
CA PRO A 191 13.76 -30.31 -6.16
C PRO A 191 15.11 -30.64 -5.52
N GLU A 192 15.79 -31.64 -6.06
CA GLU A 192 17.07 -32.16 -5.52
C GLU A 192 18.15 -31.05 -5.44
N VAL A 193 18.14 -30.10 -6.37
CA VAL A 193 19.08 -28.95 -6.38
C VAL A 193 18.99 -28.13 -5.09
N LEU A 194 17.82 -28.07 -4.44
CA LEU A 194 17.63 -27.34 -3.19
C LEU A 194 18.12 -28.10 -1.96
N LEU A 195 18.44 -29.39 -2.11
CA LEU A 195 18.83 -30.29 -1.03
C LEU A 195 20.33 -30.55 -0.98
N ASN A 196 21.09 -30.21 -2.02
CA ASN A 196 22.50 -30.58 -2.18
C ASN A 196 23.51 -29.59 -1.56
N GLY A 197 23.05 -28.44 -1.04
CA GLY A 197 23.91 -27.41 -0.41
C GLY A 197 24.81 -26.63 -1.38
N ASN A 198 24.71 -26.84 -2.69
CA ASN A 198 25.49 -26.07 -3.67
C ASN A 198 24.79 -24.74 -3.96
N HIS A 199 25.22 -23.67 -3.30
CA HIS A 199 24.62 -22.35 -3.40
C HIS A 199 24.57 -21.82 -4.84
N LYS A 200 25.60 -22.06 -5.64
CA LYS A 200 25.63 -21.60 -7.05
C LYS A 200 24.51 -22.26 -7.86
N LEU A 201 24.37 -23.58 -7.76
CA LEU A 201 23.30 -24.29 -8.48
C LEU A 201 21.90 -23.90 -7.97
N ILE A 202 21.77 -23.60 -6.67
CA ILE A 202 20.51 -23.13 -6.08
C ILE A 202 20.14 -21.75 -6.64
N GLU A 203 21.10 -20.82 -6.76
CA GLU A 203 20.86 -19.49 -7.34
C GLU A 203 20.50 -19.55 -8.83
N GLU A 204 21.22 -20.37 -9.61
CA GLU A 204 20.91 -20.60 -11.01
C GLU A 204 19.48 -21.17 -11.18
N PHE A 205 19.12 -22.16 -10.37
CA PHE A 205 17.78 -22.73 -10.36
C PHE A 205 16.71 -21.68 -10.00
N ARG A 206 16.92 -20.91 -8.95
CA ARG A 206 16.00 -19.84 -8.52
C ARG A 206 15.79 -18.81 -9.63
N MET A 207 16.86 -18.33 -10.27
CA MET A 207 16.77 -17.39 -11.37
C MET A 207 16.00 -17.97 -12.55
N GLN A 208 16.26 -19.22 -12.92
CA GLN A 208 15.52 -19.90 -13.98
C GLN A 208 14.03 -19.98 -13.66
N GLN A 209 13.68 -20.32 -12.41
CA GLN A 209 12.29 -20.41 -11.96
C GLN A 209 11.59 -19.02 -11.92
N LYS A 210 12.28 -17.95 -11.54
CA LYS A 210 11.77 -16.56 -11.63
C LYS A 210 11.39 -16.22 -13.08
N ILE A 211 12.29 -16.48 -14.01
CA ILE A 211 12.08 -16.19 -15.44
C ILE A 211 10.91 -17.00 -15.99
N GLU A 212 10.90 -18.30 -15.76
CA GLU A 212 9.85 -19.19 -16.26
C GLU A 212 8.47 -18.84 -15.69
N ARG A 213 8.38 -18.64 -14.38
CA ARG A 213 7.13 -18.21 -13.74
C ARG A 213 6.63 -16.88 -14.26
N THR A 214 7.51 -15.92 -14.40
CA THR A 214 7.13 -14.59 -14.90
C THR A 214 6.63 -14.68 -16.34
N LYS A 215 7.33 -15.41 -17.20
CA LYS A 215 6.91 -15.64 -18.59
C LYS A 215 5.52 -16.28 -18.68
N ASN A 216 5.23 -17.25 -17.82
CA ASN A 216 3.98 -18.00 -17.86
C ASN A 216 2.80 -17.28 -17.19
N LYS A 217 3.04 -16.57 -16.07
CA LYS A 217 1.98 -15.97 -15.26
C LYS A 217 1.78 -14.49 -15.49
N ARG A 218 2.84 -13.79 -15.86
CA ARG A 218 2.86 -12.34 -16.08
C ARG A 218 3.71 -12.00 -17.30
N PRO A 219 3.26 -12.38 -18.51
CA PRO A 219 3.97 -12.09 -19.76
C PRO A 219 4.24 -10.60 -19.95
N ASP A 220 3.35 -9.74 -19.47
CA ASP A 220 3.51 -8.29 -19.46
C ASP A 220 4.75 -7.82 -18.70
N LEU A 221 5.06 -8.44 -17.55
CA LEU A 221 6.28 -8.15 -16.78
C LEU A 221 7.52 -8.73 -17.45
N TYR A 222 7.39 -9.93 -18.01
CA TYR A 222 8.49 -10.58 -18.71
C TYR A 222 8.96 -9.77 -19.92
N GLU A 223 8.04 -9.27 -20.72
CA GLU A 223 8.35 -8.36 -21.85
C GLU A 223 9.05 -7.08 -21.39
N LYS A 224 8.54 -6.45 -20.31
CA LYS A 224 9.18 -5.26 -19.73
C LYS A 224 10.59 -5.55 -19.21
N TRP A 225 10.82 -6.73 -18.64
CA TRP A 225 12.12 -7.13 -18.10
C TRP A 225 13.15 -7.39 -19.22
N ILE A 226 12.75 -8.07 -20.31
CA ILE A 226 13.62 -8.29 -21.47
C ILE A 226 14.04 -6.97 -22.11
N ASN A 227 13.09 -6.04 -22.26
CA ASN A 227 13.34 -4.74 -22.92
C ASN A 227 14.19 -3.77 -22.07
N LYS A 228 14.50 -4.10 -20.82
CA LYS A 228 15.41 -3.35 -19.95
C LYS A 228 16.85 -3.85 -20.00
N LYS A 229 17.09 -5.03 -20.59
CA LYS A 229 18.43 -5.60 -20.82
C LYS A 229 18.99 -5.16 -22.15
#